data_a505f96dc3ee215440db9570c60cb919
#
_entry.id   a505f96dc3ee215440db9570c60cb919
#
_cell.length_a   1.000
_cell.length_b   1.000
_cell.length_c   1.000
_cell.angle_alpha   90.00
_cell.angle_beta   90.00
_cell.angle_gamma   90.00
#
_symmetry.space_group_name_H-M   'P 1'
#
loop_
_entity.id
_entity.type
_entity.pdbx_description
1 polymer ?
#
loop_
_entity_poly.entity_id
_entity_poly.type
_entity_poly.pdbx_seq_one_letter_code
_entity_poly.pdbx_strand_id
1 'polypeptide(L)'
;MELKYTECPRDSWQGLAKFIPTSEKIAYLQALIELGFKDIDMGSFVSAKAVPQMKDTEIVLAALQPKENTNLLAIVANLRGLERALQAKNLNSIGYPLSVNERFQKQNTNKNLLQSWDIVKEMQLESDNLELVVYLSMGFGNPYNDPWKPIDTARMLGKLRDLGITNIALADTVGTADAKILESVLKEVEEPQLLGLHLHASPDNWQAAIAKALEYNISWFEGAFAGIGGCPFADDDLVGNLPSEKLLPFLANKFELGFSKESLAEIADKAAGIALKHS
;
A
#
# COMPACT_ATOMS: atom_id res chain seq x y z
N MET A 1 -5.59 4.70 -21.17
CA MET A 1 -4.93 4.81 -19.84
C MET A 1 -4.67 3.40 -19.35
N GLU A 2 -3.44 3.08 -18.96
CA GLU A 2 -3.08 1.76 -18.43
C GLU A 2 -3.41 1.69 -16.94
N LEU A 3 -3.83 0.52 -16.45
CA LEU A 3 -4.03 0.27 -15.04
C LEU A 3 -2.67 0.04 -14.36
N LYS A 4 -2.34 0.79 -13.32
CA LYS A 4 -1.32 0.43 -12.34
C LYS A 4 -2.03 -0.26 -11.17
N TYR A 5 -1.64 -1.49 -10.88
CA TYR A 5 -2.22 -2.26 -9.79
C TYR A 5 -1.11 -2.84 -8.91
N THR A 6 -1.12 -2.45 -7.64
CA THR A 6 -0.19 -2.98 -6.64
C THR A 6 -0.87 -4.05 -5.80
N GLU A 7 -0.37 -5.27 -5.87
CA GLU A 7 -0.78 -6.33 -4.95
C GLU A 7 0.01 -6.22 -3.64
N CYS A 8 -0.67 -6.28 -2.48
CA CYS A 8 -0.11 -5.93 -1.18
C CYS A 8 -0.02 -7.10 -0.18
N PRO A 9 0.72 -8.20 -0.46
CA PRO A 9 0.87 -9.31 0.48
C PRO A 9 1.50 -8.89 1.81
N ARG A 10 2.44 -7.95 1.81
CA ARG A 10 3.07 -7.42 3.04
C ARG A 10 2.01 -6.89 4.01
N ASP A 11 1.05 -6.10 3.50
CA ASP A 11 0.02 -5.51 4.31
C ASP A 11 -0.93 -6.58 4.89
N SER A 12 -1.29 -7.57 4.07
CA SER A 12 -2.07 -8.72 4.51
C SER A 12 -1.41 -9.50 5.65
N TRP A 13 -0.09 -9.63 5.63
CA TRP A 13 0.63 -10.52 6.52
C TRP A 13 1.08 -9.86 7.81
N GLN A 14 1.32 -8.54 7.81
CA GLN A 14 1.99 -7.86 8.92
C GLN A 14 1.29 -8.02 10.28
N GLY A 15 -0.04 -8.19 10.28
CA GLY A 15 -0.86 -8.36 11.48
C GLY A 15 -1.10 -9.82 11.91
N LEU A 16 -0.63 -10.82 11.14
CA LEU A 16 -0.83 -12.22 11.47
C LEU A 16 -0.02 -12.63 12.71
N ALA A 17 -0.66 -13.38 13.61
CA ALA A 17 -0.10 -13.70 14.91
C ALA A 17 1.08 -14.69 14.83
N LYS A 18 0.99 -15.69 13.94
CA LYS A 18 2.05 -16.70 13.77
C LYS A 18 2.93 -16.34 12.57
N PHE A 19 4.22 -16.49 12.73
CA PHE A 19 5.18 -16.21 11.68
C PHE A 19 4.98 -17.13 10.46
N ILE A 20 4.82 -16.53 9.30
CA ILE A 20 4.76 -17.26 8.02
C ILE A 20 6.19 -17.69 7.67
N PRO A 21 6.44 -18.99 7.41
CA PRO A 21 7.76 -19.46 6.99
C PRO A 21 8.26 -18.69 5.74
N THR A 22 9.54 -18.37 5.74
CA THR A 22 10.20 -17.65 4.62
C THR A 22 9.95 -18.32 3.26
N SER A 23 10.01 -19.66 3.22
CA SER A 23 9.74 -20.44 2.01
C SER A 23 8.30 -20.30 1.50
N GLU A 24 7.33 -20.16 2.40
CA GLU A 24 5.91 -19.97 2.05
C GLU A 24 5.67 -18.57 1.48
N LYS A 25 6.32 -17.54 2.04
CA LYS A 25 6.32 -16.18 1.48
C LYS A 25 6.94 -16.14 0.09
N ILE A 26 8.11 -16.75 -0.09
CA ILE A 26 8.79 -16.82 -1.39
C ILE A 26 7.88 -17.51 -2.42
N ALA A 27 7.29 -18.65 -2.08
CA ALA A 27 6.43 -19.40 -2.99
C ALA A 27 5.20 -18.59 -3.42
N TYR A 28 4.57 -17.86 -2.49
CA TYR A 28 3.42 -17.02 -2.79
C TYR A 28 3.79 -15.82 -3.67
N LEU A 29 4.84 -15.08 -3.31
CA LEU A 29 5.30 -13.92 -4.08
C LEU A 29 5.78 -14.32 -5.48
N GLN A 30 6.47 -15.45 -5.59
CA GLN A 30 6.89 -15.97 -6.89
C GLN A 30 5.68 -16.34 -7.77
N ALA A 31 4.62 -16.91 -7.18
CA ALA A 31 3.39 -17.20 -7.92
C ALA A 31 2.71 -15.92 -8.44
N LEU A 32 2.72 -14.80 -7.69
CA LEU A 32 2.25 -13.50 -8.17
C LEU A 32 3.07 -13.00 -9.37
N ILE A 33 4.41 -13.09 -9.28
CA ILE A 33 5.32 -12.71 -10.36
C ILE A 33 5.07 -13.56 -11.61
N GLU A 34 4.90 -14.86 -11.44
CA GLU A 34 4.64 -15.80 -12.55
C GLU A 34 3.30 -15.53 -13.22
N LEU A 35 2.28 -15.21 -12.43
CA LEU A 35 0.96 -14.83 -12.93
C LEU A 35 1.00 -13.49 -13.71
N GLY A 36 2.00 -12.63 -13.47
CA GLY A 36 2.20 -11.40 -14.22
C GLY A 36 1.83 -10.11 -13.48
N PHE A 37 1.71 -10.17 -12.15
CA PHE A 37 1.62 -8.94 -11.36
C PHE A 37 2.90 -8.12 -11.54
N LYS A 38 2.73 -6.84 -11.92
CA LYS A 38 3.85 -5.93 -12.18
C LYS A 38 4.33 -5.26 -10.89
N ASP A 39 3.41 -4.76 -10.07
CA ASP A 39 3.73 -4.04 -8.83
C ASP A 39 3.32 -4.88 -7.61
N ILE A 40 4.25 -5.15 -6.70
CA ILE A 40 4.04 -6.00 -5.53
C ILE A 40 4.66 -5.36 -4.29
N ASP A 41 3.83 -5.01 -3.30
CA ASP A 41 4.29 -4.64 -1.95
C ASP A 41 4.60 -5.91 -1.17
N MET A 42 5.90 -6.29 -1.19
CA MET A 42 6.33 -7.63 -0.83
C MET A 42 6.92 -7.73 0.58
N GLY A 43 7.26 -6.61 1.22
CA GLY A 43 7.98 -6.66 2.48
C GLY A 43 8.23 -5.31 3.15
N SER A 44 9.05 -5.30 4.19
CA SER A 44 9.35 -4.08 4.92
C SER A 44 10.72 -4.14 5.61
N PHE A 45 11.42 -3.00 5.61
CA PHE A 45 12.67 -2.77 6.33
C PHE A 45 12.47 -2.15 7.72
N VAL A 46 11.26 -2.18 8.25
CA VAL A 46 11.00 -1.79 9.65
C VAL A 46 11.65 -2.78 10.62
N SER A 47 11.75 -2.39 11.89
CA SER A 47 12.37 -3.26 12.88
C SER A 47 11.56 -4.55 13.09
N ALA A 48 12.23 -5.69 13.21
CA ALA A 48 11.61 -6.97 13.52
C ALA A 48 10.84 -6.97 14.86
N LYS A 49 11.16 -6.02 15.76
CA LYS A 49 10.41 -5.83 17.01
C LYS A 49 9.04 -5.22 16.75
N ALA A 50 8.94 -4.28 15.78
CA ALA A 50 7.67 -3.62 15.43
C ALA A 50 6.80 -4.53 14.54
N VAL A 51 7.40 -5.16 13.53
CA VAL A 51 6.69 -6.06 12.60
C VAL A 51 7.46 -7.38 12.46
N PRO A 52 7.25 -8.34 13.38
CA PRO A 52 7.98 -9.63 13.39
C PRO A 52 7.83 -10.43 12.08
N GLN A 53 6.70 -10.28 11.40
CA GLN A 53 6.42 -10.95 10.13
C GLN A 53 7.42 -10.57 9.03
N MET A 54 7.98 -9.35 9.08
CA MET A 54 8.85 -8.81 8.01
C MET A 54 10.35 -8.94 8.30
N LYS A 55 10.73 -9.69 9.34
CA LYS A 55 12.14 -9.86 9.75
C LYS A 55 13.03 -10.52 8.69
N ASP A 56 12.43 -11.21 7.74
CA ASP A 56 13.09 -12.00 6.68
C ASP A 56 12.99 -11.36 5.29
N THR A 57 12.55 -10.09 5.20
CA THR A 57 12.36 -9.37 3.92
C THR A 57 13.56 -9.47 2.98
N GLU A 58 14.80 -9.30 3.48
CA GLU A 58 16.02 -9.36 2.67
C GLU A 58 16.26 -10.77 2.11
N ILE A 59 15.97 -11.80 2.91
CA ILE A 59 16.10 -13.22 2.48
C ILE A 59 15.06 -13.53 1.41
N VAL A 60 13.82 -13.07 1.60
CA VAL A 60 12.75 -13.24 0.63
C VAL A 60 13.12 -12.55 -0.68
N LEU A 61 13.50 -11.25 -0.65
CA LEU A 61 13.94 -10.50 -1.83
C LEU A 61 15.05 -11.20 -2.60
N ALA A 62 16.08 -11.67 -1.90
CA ALA A 62 17.23 -12.31 -2.53
C ALA A 62 16.87 -13.63 -3.24
N ALA A 63 15.79 -14.29 -2.82
CA ALA A 63 15.35 -15.57 -3.39
C ALA A 63 14.35 -15.41 -4.54
N LEU A 64 13.68 -14.26 -4.66
CA LEU A 64 12.73 -14.00 -5.73
C LEU A 64 13.43 -13.87 -7.09
N GLN A 65 12.72 -14.28 -8.13
CA GLN A 65 13.14 -14.16 -9.53
C GLN A 65 12.15 -13.23 -10.26
N PRO A 66 12.32 -11.90 -10.14
CA PRO A 66 11.44 -10.95 -10.80
C PRO A 66 11.58 -11.03 -12.32
N LYS A 67 10.48 -10.81 -13.04
CA LYS A 67 10.49 -10.59 -14.49
C LYS A 67 10.94 -9.17 -14.81
N GLU A 68 11.29 -8.89 -16.07
CA GLU A 68 11.79 -7.58 -16.52
C GLU A 68 10.91 -6.38 -16.09
N ASN A 69 9.59 -6.57 -16.08
CA ASN A 69 8.63 -5.52 -15.71
C ASN A 69 8.05 -5.68 -14.29
N THR A 70 8.70 -6.45 -13.43
CA THR A 70 8.25 -6.61 -12.04
C THR A 70 8.88 -5.53 -11.17
N ASN A 71 8.06 -4.75 -10.50
CA ASN A 71 8.42 -3.75 -9.51
C ASN A 71 8.15 -4.30 -8.11
N LEU A 72 9.22 -4.62 -7.38
CA LEU A 72 9.13 -5.06 -6.00
C LEU A 72 9.31 -3.85 -5.08
N LEU A 73 8.28 -3.58 -4.28
CA LEU A 73 8.22 -2.49 -3.30
C LEU A 73 8.36 -3.05 -1.89
N ALA A 74 9.09 -2.33 -1.03
CA ALA A 74 9.12 -2.61 0.40
C ALA A 74 8.98 -1.33 1.23
N ILE A 75 8.29 -1.42 2.37
CA ILE A 75 8.07 -0.28 3.27
C ILE A 75 9.35 0.07 4.04
N VAL A 76 9.64 1.36 4.10
CA VAL A 76 10.76 1.95 4.85
C VAL A 76 10.21 3.06 5.75
N ALA A 77 10.41 2.98 7.07
CA ALA A 77 9.89 3.96 8.01
C ALA A 77 10.96 4.91 8.60
N ASN A 78 12.22 4.74 8.21
CA ASN A 78 13.34 5.56 8.69
C ASN A 78 14.59 5.38 7.81
N LEU A 79 15.59 6.24 8.00
CA LEU A 79 16.83 6.24 7.20
C LEU A 79 17.66 4.97 7.34
N ARG A 80 17.68 4.35 8.53
CA ARG A 80 18.34 3.05 8.70
C ARG A 80 17.68 1.94 7.85
N GLY A 81 16.36 2.02 7.69
CA GLY A 81 15.63 1.14 6.77
C GLY A 81 15.99 1.45 5.31
N LEU A 82 16.16 2.72 4.95
CA LEU A 82 16.61 3.16 3.63
C LEU A 82 18.00 2.61 3.31
N GLU A 83 18.99 2.76 4.22
CA GLU A 83 20.34 2.22 4.05
C GLU A 83 20.33 0.72 3.72
N ARG A 84 19.48 -0.06 4.38
CA ARG A 84 19.31 -1.49 4.12
C ARG A 84 18.62 -1.75 2.77
N ALA A 85 17.61 -0.96 2.45
CA ALA A 85 16.88 -1.06 1.20
C ALA A 85 17.77 -0.78 -0.02
N LEU A 86 18.66 0.22 0.05
CA LEU A 86 19.62 0.57 -1.00
C LEU A 86 20.64 -0.55 -1.30
N GLN A 87 20.89 -1.44 -0.34
CA GLN A 87 21.77 -2.59 -0.51
C GLN A 87 21.03 -3.87 -0.95
N ALA A 88 19.71 -3.85 -0.93
CA ALA A 88 18.91 -5.02 -1.25
C ALA A 88 18.87 -5.28 -2.76
N LYS A 89 19.12 -6.53 -3.15
CA LYS A 89 18.96 -6.95 -4.55
C LYS A 89 17.48 -7.08 -4.90
N ASN A 90 17.14 -6.87 -6.17
CA ASN A 90 15.79 -7.04 -6.72
C ASN A 90 14.75 -6.05 -6.20
N LEU A 91 15.11 -5.09 -5.34
CA LEU A 91 14.20 -4.04 -4.91
C LEU A 91 14.18 -2.91 -5.95
N ASN A 92 12.99 -2.43 -6.30
CA ASN A 92 12.80 -1.37 -7.29
C ASN A 92 12.22 -0.10 -6.65
N SER A 93 11.39 -0.26 -5.61
CA SER A 93 10.68 0.84 -4.99
C SER A 93 10.69 0.72 -3.48
N ILE A 94 10.64 1.88 -2.81
CA ILE A 94 10.43 1.99 -1.38
C ILE A 94 9.15 2.75 -1.09
N GLY A 95 8.39 2.30 -0.08
CA GLY A 95 7.19 2.96 0.38
C GLY A 95 7.42 3.65 1.73
N TYR A 96 7.12 4.95 1.84
CA TYR A 96 7.18 5.66 3.11
C TYR A 96 5.79 6.03 3.62
N PRO A 97 5.39 5.63 4.86
CA PRO A 97 4.11 6.01 5.45
C PRO A 97 4.19 7.42 6.06
N LEU A 98 3.60 8.39 5.40
CA LEU A 98 3.37 9.74 5.91
C LEU A 98 1.89 9.91 6.25
N SER A 99 1.55 10.57 7.34
CA SER A 99 0.15 10.77 7.73
C SER A 99 -0.28 12.23 7.66
N VAL A 100 -1.56 12.46 7.31
CA VAL A 100 -2.21 13.77 7.48
C VAL A 100 -2.42 14.06 8.98
N ASN A 101 -2.60 13.02 9.79
CA ASN A 101 -2.86 13.14 11.22
C ASN A 101 -1.57 12.93 12.03
N GLU A 102 -1.21 13.89 12.90
CA GLU A 102 0.02 13.85 13.68
C GLU A 102 0.00 12.76 14.76
N ARG A 103 -1.15 12.51 15.37
CA ARG A 103 -1.31 11.45 16.39
C ARG A 103 -1.02 10.09 15.78
N PHE A 104 -1.60 9.80 14.62
CA PHE A 104 -1.33 8.55 13.89
C PHE A 104 0.14 8.45 13.43
N GLN A 105 0.70 9.56 12.90
CA GLN A 105 2.12 9.58 12.50
C GLN A 105 3.03 9.16 13.66
N LYS A 106 2.76 9.72 14.85
CA LYS A 106 3.55 9.42 16.04
C LYS A 106 3.37 7.97 16.51
N GLN A 107 2.16 7.42 16.44
CA GLN A 107 1.88 6.02 16.80
C GLN A 107 2.56 5.06 15.79
N ASN A 108 2.46 5.35 14.50
CA ASN A 108 2.92 4.46 13.43
C ASN A 108 4.46 4.45 13.30
N THR A 109 5.12 5.61 13.36
CA THR A 109 6.56 5.72 13.10
C THR A 109 7.38 6.19 14.29
N ASN A 110 6.75 6.49 15.42
CA ASN A 110 7.36 7.14 16.60
C ASN A 110 8.05 8.48 16.27
N LYS A 111 7.50 9.22 15.29
CA LYS A 111 7.98 10.54 14.86
C LYS A 111 6.81 11.50 14.73
N ASN A 112 7.06 12.79 14.98
CA ASN A 112 6.09 13.84 14.68
C ASN A 112 6.11 14.15 13.16
N LEU A 113 5.15 14.96 12.70
CA LEU A 113 5.04 15.32 11.29
C LEU A 113 6.30 16.04 10.78
N LEU A 114 6.87 16.95 11.56
CA LEU A 114 8.07 17.69 11.13
C LEU A 114 9.24 16.75 10.87
N GLN A 115 9.52 15.83 11.79
CA GLN A 115 10.55 14.81 11.64
C GLN A 115 10.27 13.88 10.45
N SER A 116 9.01 13.57 10.18
CA SER A 116 8.63 12.73 9.06
C SER A 116 8.82 13.44 7.71
N TRP A 117 8.56 14.75 7.66
CA TRP A 117 8.86 15.56 6.48
C TRP A 117 10.35 15.65 6.19
N ASP A 118 11.20 15.76 7.22
CA ASP A 118 12.65 15.78 7.03
C ASP A 118 13.14 14.43 6.48
N ILE A 119 12.59 13.32 6.97
CA ILE A 119 12.88 11.97 6.42
C ILE A 119 12.45 11.85 4.95
N VAL A 120 11.25 12.32 4.59
CA VAL A 120 10.77 12.27 3.20
C VAL A 120 11.71 13.04 2.28
N LYS A 121 12.16 14.25 2.69
CA LYS A 121 13.15 15.04 1.92
C LYS A 121 14.45 14.28 1.73
N GLU A 122 14.96 13.67 2.79
CA GLU A 122 16.21 12.92 2.75
C GLU A 122 16.08 11.67 1.88
N MET A 123 14.96 10.93 2.00
CA MET A 123 14.67 9.81 1.12
C MET A 123 14.59 10.22 -0.35
N GLN A 124 13.96 11.35 -0.66
CA GLN A 124 13.87 11.87 -2.03
C GLN A 124 15.24 12.20 -2.61
N LEU A 125 16.19 12.64 -1.79
CA LEU A 125 17.55 12.95 -2.23
C LEU A 125 18.44 11.71 -2.35
N GLU A 126 18.25 10.71 -1.50
CA GLU A 126 19.16 9.58 -1.36
C GLU A 126 18.69 8.30 -2.05
N SER A 127 17.45 8.26 -2.53
CA SER A 127 16.88 7.05 -3.15
C SER A 127 17.26 6.85 -4.64
N ASP A 128 18.36 7.40 -5.10
CA ASP A 128 18.80 7.51 -6.52
C ASP A 128 18.48 6.31 -7.43
N ASN A 129 18.46 5.10 -6.90
CA ASN A 129 18.19 3.87 -7.65
C ASN A 129 16.85 3.21 -7.31
N LEU A 130 16.09 3.79 -6.38
CA LEU A 130 14.81 3.26 -5.93
C LEU A 130 13.72 4.32 -6.11
N GLU A 131 12.59 3.91 -6.65
CA GLU A 131 11.43 4.77 -6.76
C GLU A 131 10.81 5.00 -5.38
N LEU A 132 10.64 6.26 -4.96
CA LEU A 132 9.99 6.59 -3.70
C LEU A 132 8.47 6.72 -3.91
N VAL A 133 7.72 5.88 -3.22
CA VAL A 133 6.26 5.97 -3.09
C VAL A 133 5.92 6.52 -1.70
N VAL A 134 5.15 7.60 -1.63
CA VAL A 134 4.66 8.13 -0.36
C VAL A 134 3.20 7.72 -0.17
N TYR A 135 2.93 6.94 0.87
CA TYR A 135 1.59 6.57 1.31
C TYR A 135 1.06 7.64 2.26
N LEU A 136 0.12 8.47 1.81
CA LEU A 136 -0.46 9.52 2.63
C LEU A 136 -1.64 8.96 3.44
N SER A 137 -1.32 8.45 4.63
CA SER A 137 -2.26 7.83 5.56
C SER A 137 -3.22 8.85 6.19
N MET A 138 -4.39 8.38 6.63
CA MET A 138 -5.46 9.24 7.18
C MET A 138 -5.90 10.33 6.19
N GLY A 139 -5.78 10.04 4.89
CA GLY A 139 -6.13 10.97 3.81
C GLY A 139 -7.62 11.26 3.69
N PHE A 140 -8.46 10.45 4.31
CA PHE A 140 -9.92 10.54 4.24
C PHE A 140 -10.59 10.77 5.61
N GLY A 141 -9.81 11.15 6.63
CA GLY A 141 -10.27 11.33 7.98
C GLY A 141 -9.47 10.51 8.98
N ASN A 142 -9.88 10.53 10.24
CA ASN A 142 -9.21 9.81 11.32
C ASN A 142 -10.20 9.30 12.38
N PRO A 143 -9.89 8.22 13.12
CA PRO A 143 -10.79 7.67 14.14
C PRO A 143 -10.73 8.41 15.48
N TYR A 144 -9.83 9.39 15.61
CA TYR A 144 -9.54 10.07 16.89
C TYR A 144 -10.44 11.26 17.18
N ASN A 145 -11.37 11.60 16.28
CA ASN A 145 -12.13 12.86 16.28
C ASN A 145 -11.25 14.11 16.24
N ASP A 146 -10.01 14.00 15.75
CA ASP A 146 -9.15 15.15 15.50
C ASP A 146 -9.72 15.95 14.32
N PRO A 147 -9.63 17.30 14.36
CA PRO A 147 -10.08 18.13 13.25
C PRO A 147 -9.40 17.75 11.92
N TRP A 148 -10.20 17.50 10.90
CA TRP A 148 -9.74 17.21 9.55
C TRP A 148 -10.73 17.77 8.53
N LYS A 149 -10.21 18.22 7.41
CA LYS A 149 -10.98 18.65 6.23
C LYS A 149 -10.30 18.14 4.97
N PRO A 150 -11.03 17.91 3.87
CA PRO A 150 -10.47 17.50 2.58
C PRO A 150 -9.28 18.36 2.10
N ILE A 151 -9.34 19.66 2.30
CA ILE A 151 -8.26 20.60 1.96
C ILE A 151 -6.95 20.33 2.71
N ASP A 152 -6.99 19.73 3.90
CA ASP A 152 -5.78 19.41 4.66
C ASP A 152 -4.99 18.31 3.96
N THR A 153 -5.67 17.31 3.41
CA THR A 153 -5.07 16.27 2.55
C THR A 153 -4.51 16.88 1.27
N ALA A 154 -5.29 17.73 0.59
CA ALA A 154 -4.84 18.38 -0.64
C ALA A 154 -3.59 19.25 -0.43
N ARG A 155 -3.49 19.99 0.70
CA ARG A 155 -2.30 20.76 1.06
C ARG A 155 -1.06 19.91 1.28
N MET A 156 -1.21 18.74 1.89
CA MET A 156 -0.08 17.82 2.07
C MET A 156 0.37 17.22 0.74
N LEU A 157 -0.56 16.88 -0.13
CA LEU A 157 -0.26 16.45 -1.51
C LEU A 157 0.52 17.53 -2.28
N GLY A 158 0.05 18.78 -2.24
CA GLY A 158 0.77 19.90 -2.86
C GLY A 158 2.22 20.01 -2.38
N LYS A 159 2.44 19.95 -1.06
CA LYS A 159 3.79 19.97 -0.48
C LYS A 159 4.67 18.80 -0.92
N LEU A 160 4.12 17.60 -1.09
CA LEU A 160 4.86 16.44 -1.59
C LEU A 160 5.27 16.66 -3.06
N ARG A 161 4.36 17.19 -3.87
CA ARG A 161 4.65 17.54 -5.28
C ARG A 161 5.67 18.65 -5.41
N ASP A 162 5.64 19.66 -4.53
CA ASP A 162 6.66 20.73 -4.46
C ASP A 162 8.06 20.18 -4.14
N LEU A 163 8.16 19.03 -3.45
CA LEU A 163 9.40 18.29 -3.23
C LEU A 163 9.80 17.40 -4.42
N GLY A 164 9.04 17.38 -5.51
CA GLY A 164 9.28 16.54 -6.68
C GLY A 164 8.83 15.08 -6.51
N ILE A 165 8.01 14.77 -5.49
CA ILE A 165 7.47 13.42 -5.29
C ILE A 165 6.26 13.24 -6.20
N THR A 166 6.34 12.31 -7.12
CA THR A 166 5.30 12.02 -8.12
C THR A 166 4.47 10.78 -7.79
N ASN A 167 5.06 9.80 -7.09
CA ASN A 167 4.38 8.58 -6.72
C ASN A 167 3.76 8.72 -5.32
N ILE A 168 2.50 9.10 -5.28
CA ILE A 168 1.75 9.31 -4.03
C ILE A 168 0.48 8.47 -4.07
N ALA A 169 0.31 7.60 -3.08
CA ALA A 169 -0.92 6.87 -2.84
C ALA A 169 -1.68 7.46 -1.65
N LEU A 170 -2.95 7.83 -1.84
CA LEU A 170 -3.83 8.17 -0.73
C LEU A 170 -4.27 6.90 -0.02
N ALA A 171 -4.02 6.82 1.29
CA ALA A 171 -4.37 5.66 2.08
C ALA A 171 -5.53 5.95 3.04
N ASP A 172 -6.56 5.11 2.94
CA ASP A 172 -7.66 5.03 3.90
C ASP A 172 -7.35 3.96 4.93
N THR A 173 -6.63 4.34 5.95
CA THR A 173 -6.10 3.41 6.95
C THR A 173 -7.19 2.79 7.83
N VAL A 174 -8.38 3.38 7.89
CA VAL A 174 -9.47 3.01 8.83
C VAL A 174 -10.80 2.71 8.14
N GLY A 175 -10.83 2.66 6.81
CA GLY A 175 -12.02 2.29 6.04
C GLY A 175 -13.15 3.32 6.08
N THR A 176 -12.81 4.61 6.16
CA THR A 176 -13.79 5.72 6.20
C THR A 176 -14.12 6.31 4.84
N ALA A 177 -13.37 5.97 3.80
CA ALA A 177 -13.50 6.53 2.45
C ALA A 177 -14.72 5.97 1.71
N ASP A 178 -15.91 6.44 2.04
CA ASP A 178 -17.06 6.26 1.17
C ASP A 178 -16.93 7.13 -0.10
N ALA A 179 -17.85 6.95 -1.06
CA ALA A 179 -17.82 7.68 -2.32
C ALA A 179 -17.93 9.22 -2.13
N LYS A 180 -18.60 9.69 -1.06
CA LYS A 180 -18.78 11.12 -0.80
C LYS A 180 -17.52 11.74 -0.20
N ILE A 181 -16.92 11.05 0.76
CA ILE A 181 -15.67 11.49 1.40
C ILE A 181 -14.54 11.47 0.35
N LEU A 182 -14.43 10.40 -0.44
CA LEU A 182 -13.47 10.31 -1.53
C LEU A 182 -13.66 11.48 -2.52
N GLU A 183 -14.87 11.72 -3.00
CA GLU A 183 -15.17 12.83 -3.92
C GLU A 183 -14.81 14.18 -3.32
N SER A 184 -15.07 14.39 -2.02
CA SER A 184 -14.77 15.66 -1.35
C SER A 184 -13.26 15.94 -1.32
N VAL A 185 -12.43 14.91 -1.15
CA VAL A 185 -10.96 15.03 -1.20
C VAL A 185 -10.50 15.28 -2.64
N LEU A 186 -10.99 14.48 -3.60
CA LEU A 186 -10.53 14.58 -4.99
C LEU A 186 -10.89 15.93 -5.64
N LYS A 187 -11.95 16.60 -5.18
CA LYS A 187 -12.32 17.96 -5.62
C LYS A 187 -11.32 19.04 -5.19
N GLU A 188 -10.63 18.83 -4.07
CA GLU A 188 -9.64 19.78 -3.56
C GLU A 188 -8.24 19.54 -4.15
N VAL A 189 -8.04 18.43 -4.86
CA VAL A 189 -6.73 18.01 -5.37
C VAL A 189 -6.57 18.41 -6.83
N GLU A 190 -5.47 19.06 -7.15
CA GLU A 190 -5.04 19.25 -8.52
C GLU A 190 -4.59 17.91 -9.11
N GLU A 191 -4.97 17.60 -10.35
CA GLU A 191 -4.59 16.37 -11.07
C GLU A 191 -4.81 15.08 -10.25
N PRO A 192 -6.04 14.81 -9.76
CA PRO A 192 -6.31 13.63 -8.96
C PRO A 192 -6.02 12.31 -9.69
N GLN A 193 -6.04 12.31 -11.04
CA GLN A 193 -5.73 11.15 -11.88
C GLN A 193 -4.29 10.65 -11.74
N LEU A 194 -3.38 11.43 -11.14
CA LEU A 194 -2.00 11.04 -10.90
C LEU A 194 -1.79 10.30 -9.56
N LEU A 195 -2.85 10.18 -8.76
CA LEU A 195 -2.78 9.54 -7.45
C LEU A 195 -3.04 8.05 -7.52
N GLY A 196 -2.39 7.31 -6.62
CA GLY A 196 -2.78 5.97 -6.25
C GLY A 196 -3.83 5.98 -5.12
N LEU A 197 -4.61 4.91 -5.02
CA LEU A 197 -5.54 4.68 -3.92
C LEU A 197 -5.25 3.36 -3.24
N HIS A 198 -4.89 3.44 -1.95
CA HIS A 198 -4.76 2.32 -1.04
C HIS A 198 -5.92 2.39 -0.02
N LEU A 199 -7.04 1.77 -0.38
CA LEU A 199 -8.26 1.85 0.43
C LEU A 199 -8.45 0.59 1.26
N HIS A 200 -8.84 0.79 2.51
CA HIS A 200 -9.39 -0.26 3.35
C HIS A 200 -10.91 -0.15 3.33
N ALA A 201 -11.61 -1.27 3.28
CA ALA A 201 -13.07 -1.28 3.27
C ALA A 201 -13.61 -2.63 3.75
N SER A 202 -14.86 -2.64 4.22
CA SER A 202 -15.57 -3.90 4.39
C SER A 202 -15.77 -4.58 3.02
N PRO A 203 -15.81 -5.92 2.95
CA PRO A 203 -15.85 -6.68 1.69
C PRO A 203 -16.99 -6.32 0.74
N ASP A 204 -18.03 -5.64 1.24
CA ASP A 204 -19.27 -5.37 0.51
C ASP A 204 -19.53 -3.87 0.26
N ASN A 205 -18.61 -2.96 0.65
CA ASN A 205 -18.88 -1.51 0.64
C ASN A 205 -17.81 -0.65 -0.06
N TRP A 206 -17.01 -1.21 -0.96
CA TRP A 206 -15.94 -0.50 -1.66
C TRP A 206 -16.30 -0.04 -3.09
N GLN A 207 -17.29 -0.70 -3.72
CA GLN A 207 -17.58 -0.51 -5.15
C GLN A 207 -17.95 0.93 -5.50
N ALA A 208 -18.72 1.60 -4.64
CA ALA A 208 -19.13 2.98 -4.86
C ALA A 208 -17.95 3.96 -4.81
N ALA A 209 -17.00 3.73 -3.91
CA ALA A 209 -15.78 4.55 -3.82
C ALA A 209 -14.89 4.34 -5.04
N ILE A 210 -14.69 3.10 -5.49
CA ILE A 210 -13.91 2.81 -6.71
C ILE A 210 -14.59 3.36 -7.96
N ALA A 211 -15.92 3.22 -8.09
CA ALA A 211 -16.66 3.82 -9.20
C ALA A 211 -16.45 5.34 -9.24
N LYS A 212 -16.49 6.01 -8.08
CA LYS A 212 -16.22 7.44 -7.97
C LYS A 212 -14.77 7.78 -8.35
N ALA A 213 -13.79 7.02 -7.91
CA ALA A 213 -12.38 7.20 -8.31
C ALA A 213 -12.19 7.12 -9.83
N LEU A 214 -12.88 6.19 -10.48
CA LEU A 214 -12.85 6.02 -11.94
C LEU A 214 -13.47 7.22 -12.70
N GLU A 215 -14.43 7.94 -12.11
CA GLU A 215 -14.96 9.20 -12.67
C GLU A 215 -13.90 10.31 -12.69
N TYR A 216 -12.96 10.30 -11.75
CA TYR A 216 -11.80 11.20 -11.69
C TYR A 216 -10.59 10.71 -12.49
N ASN A 217 -10.77 9.66 -13.30
CA ASN A 217 -9.72 9.04 -14.12
C ASN A 217 -8.54 8.49 -13.32
N ILE A 218 -8.74 8.12 -12.07
CA ILE A 218 -7.73 7.39 -11.31
C ILE A 218 -7.53 6.02 -11.97
N SER A 219 -6.27 5.63 -12.12
CA SER A 219 -5.86 4.36 -12.74
C SER A 219 -4.82 3.59 -11.92
N TRP A 220 -4.50 4.05 -10.72
CA TRP A 220 -3.64 3.33 -9.79
C TRP A 220 -4.43 2.91 -8.55
N PHE A 221 -4.57 1.61 -8.38
CA PHE A 221 -5.28 1.00 -7.26
C PHE A 221 -4.39 -0.04 -6.58
N GLU A 222 -4.62 -0.24 -5.31
CA GLU A 222 -3.96 -1.24 -4.49
C GLU A 222 -4.99 -2.14 -3.81
N GLY A 223 -4.63 -3.39 -3.58
CA GLY A 223 -5.47 -4.35 -2.90
C GLY A 223 -4.66 -5.55 -2.44
N ALA A 224 -5.33 -6.48 -1.79
CA ALA A 224 -4.72 -7.73 -1.38
C ALA A 224 -5.70 -8.89 -1.53
N PHE A 225 -5.23 -10.01 -2.03
CA PHE A 225 -6.06 -11.20 -2.16
C PHE A 225 -6.70 -11.63 -0.84
N ALA A 226 -7.94 -12.10 -0.93
CA ALA A 226 -8.82 -12.45 0.17
C ALA A 226 -9.21 -11.27 1.08
N GLY A 227 -8.89 -10.01 0.71
CA GLY A 227 -9.22 -8.81 1.49
C GLY A 227 -8.61 -8.79 2.88
N ILE A 228 -7.52 -9.53 3.11
CA ILE A 228 -6.87 -9.67 4.40
C ILE A 228 -5.99 -8.44 4.65
N GLY A 229 -5.80 -8.10 5.92
CA GLY A 229 -4.94 -7.01 6.34
C GLY A 229 -5.69 -5.98 7.15
N GLY A 230 -5.02 -4.90 7.41
CA GLY A 230 -5.44 -3.80 8.27
C GLY A 230 -4.23 -3.31 9.03
N CYS A 231 -4.21 -2.01 9.36
CA CYS A 231 -3.10 -1.44 10.08
C CYS A 231 -3.16 -1.86 11.56
N PRO A 232 -2.19 -2.63 12.10
CA PRO A 232 -2.20 -3.04 13.50
C PRO A 232 -2.05 -1.88 14.48
N PHE A 233 -1.81 -0.67 13.99
CA PHE A 233 -1.70 0.57 14.76
C PHE A 233 -2.99 1.42 14.70
N ALA A 234 -4.02 0.98 13.97
CA ALA A 234 -5.36 1.57 14.05
C ALA A 234 -6.09 0.96 15.25
N ASP A 235 -6.60 1.81 16.14
CA ASP A 235 -7.27 1.40 17.39
C ASP A 235 -8.67 0.77 17.17
N ASP A 236 -9.10 0.55 15.91
CA ASP A 236 -10.41 0.04 15.54
C ASP A 236 -10.36 -1.42 15.02
N ASP A 237 -11.54 -2.05 14.92
CA ASP A 237 -11.71 -3.34 14.27
C ASP A 237 -11.04 -3.30 12.88
N LEU A 238 -10.09 -4.22 12.65
CA LEU A 238 -9.28 -4.27 11.44
C LEU A 238 -10.18 -4.33 10.20
N VAL A 239 -10.21 -3.24 9.45
CA VAL A 239 -10.84 -3.18 8.14
C VAL A 239 -9.82 -3.71 7.13
N GLY A 240 -10.21 -4.72 6.34
CA GLY A 240 -9.32 -5.39 5.40
C GLY A 240 -8.96 -4.54 4.18
N ASN A 241 -7.97 -4.98 3.44
CA ASN A 241 -7.66 -4.46 2.12
C ASN A 241 -8.80 -4.69 1.13
N LEU A 242 -8.82 -3.95 0.03
CA LEU A 242 -9.71 -4.27 -1.10
C LEU A 242 -9.37 -5.67 -1.63
N PRO A 243 -10.35 -6.58 -1.75
CA PRO A 243 -10.10 -7.96 -2.19
C PRO A 243 -9.74 -7.99 -3.68
N SER A 244 -8.49 -8.35 -4.01
CA SER A 244 -7.96 -8.32 -5.38
C SER A 244 -8.77 -9.16 -6.35
N GLU A 245 -9.25 -10.33 -5.91
CA GLU A 245 -10.10 -11.24 -6.70
C GLU A 245 -11.47 -10.66 -7.06
N LYS A 246 -11.91 -9.61 -6.35
CA LYS A 246 -13.16 -8.88 -6.64
C LYS A 246 -12.87 -7.56 -7.35
N LEU A 247 -11.83 -6.83 -6.92
CA LEU A 247 -11.49 -5.52 -7.45
C LEU A 247 -11.01 -5.60 -8.90
N LEU A 248 -10.11 -6.53 -9.23
CA LEU A 248 -9.61 -6.69 -10.59
C LEU A 248 -10.72 -6.97 -11.61
N PRO A 249 -11.65 -7.92 -11.40
CA PRO A 249 -12.80 -8.09 -12.29
C PRO A 249 -13.71 -6.86 -12.41
N PHE A 250 -13.84 -6.07 -11.35
CA PHE A 250 -14.58 -4.80 -11.39
C PHE A 250 -13.87 -3.77 -12.29
N LEU A 251 -12.55 -3.65 -12.17
CA LEU A 251 -11.70 -2.76 -12.98
C LEU A 251 -11.62 -3.20 -14.45
N ALA A 252 -11.82 -4.48 -14.74
CA ALA A 252 -11.85 -5.04 -16.11
C ALA A 252 -12.92 -4.41 -17.01
N ASN A 253 -13.94 -3.75 -16.44
CA ASN A 253 -14.92 -2.98 -17.20
C ASN A 253 -14.32 -1.72 -17.87
N LYS A 254 -13.16 -1.23 -17.39
CA LYS A 254 -12.50 -0.01 -17.89
C LYS A 254 -11.08 -0.25 -18.40
N PHE A 255 -10.41 -1.30 -17.94
CA PHE A 255 -9.02 -1.61 -18.24
C PHE A 255 -8.88 -3.03 -18.78
N GLU A 256 -7.94 -3.24 -19.70
CA GLU A 256 -7.55 -4.58 -20.12
C GLU A 256 -6.69 -5.23 -19.02
N LEU A 257 -7.11 -6.41 -18.59
CA LEU A 257 -6.38 -7.20 -17.59
C LEU A 257 -5.88 -8.50 -18.23
N GLY A 258 -4.63 -8.85 -17.93
CA GLY A 258 -4.02 -10.10 -18.39
C GLY A 258 -4.36 -11.34 -17.56
N PHE A 259 -5.33 -11.25 -16.62
CA PHE A 259 -5.64 -12.32 -15.65
C PHE A 259 -6.95 -13.03 -15.99
N SER A 260 -6.99 -14.35 -15.88
CA SER A 260 -8.24 -15.11 -15.93
C SER A 260 -8.91 -15.14 -14.53
N LYS A 261 -10.23 -15.35 -14.48
CA LYS A 261 -10.95 -15.49 -13.21
C LYS A 261 -10.45 -16.67 -12.39
N GLU A 262 -10.11 -17.75 -13.08
CA GLU A 262 -9.62 -18.99 -12.47
C GLU A 262 -8.26 -18.75 -11.80
N SER A 263 -7.33 -18.06 -12.48
CA SER A 263 -6.02 -17.74 -11.89
C SER A 263 -6.12 -16.80 -10.70
N LEU A 264 -7.03 -15.82 -10.73
CA LEU A 264 -7.28 -14.95 -9.58
C LEU A 264 -7.87 -15.72 -8.39
N ALA A 265 -8.78 -16.67 -8.65
CA ALA A 265 -9.36 -17.50 -7.60
C ALA A 265 -8.32 -18.42 -6.95
N GLU A 266 -7.43 -19.04 -7.73
CA GLU A 266 -6.34 -19.88 -7.20
C GLU A 266 -5.40 -19.12 -6.27
N ILE A 267 -5.06 -17.87 -6.61
CA ILE A 267 -4.22 -17.04 -5.74
C ILE A 267 -4.99 -16.60 -4.49
N ALA A 268 -6.27 -16.27 -4.62
CA ALA A 268 -7.12 -15.94 -3.47
C ALA A 268 -7.20 -17.09 -2.47
N ASP A 269 -7.38 -18.32 -2.95
CA ASP A 269 -7.39 -19.52 -2.10
C ASP A 269 -6.05 -19.73 -1.37
N LYS A 270 -4.92 -19.48 -2.06
CA LYS A 270 -3.59 -19.53 -1.44
C LYS A 270 -3.43 -18.46 -0.36
N ALA A 271 -3.86 -17.23 -0.63
CA ALA A 271 -3.81 -16.12 0.34
C ALA A 271 -4.66 -16.43 1.57
N ALA A 272 -5.91 -16.88 1.38
CA ALA A 272 -6.81 -17.29 2.45
C ALA A 272 -6.24 -18.44 3.28
N GLY A 273 -5.62 -19.43 2.62
CA GLY A 273 -4.95 -20.56 3.28
C GLY A 273 -3.78 -20.12 4.16
N ILE A 274 -2.95 -19.18 3.70
CA ILE A 274 -1.86 -18.59 4.49
C ILE A 274 -2.43 -17.88 5.73
N ALA A 275 -3.43 -17.02 5.54
CA ALA A 275 -4.04 -16.29 6.64
C ALA A 275 -4.64 -17.23 7.70
N LEU A 276 -5.44 -18.21 7.28
CA LEU A 276 -6.06 -19.18 8.20
C LEU A 276 -5.03 -19.95 9.01
N LYS A 277 -3.91 -20.32 8.40
CA LYS A 277 -2.85 -21.11 9.06
C LYS A 277 -2.02 -20.28 10.06
N HIS A 278 -1.89 -18.98 9.82
CA HIS A 278 -1.00 -18.10 10.57
C HIS A 278 -1.69 -17.01 11.41
N SER A 279 -3.02 -17.01 11.45
CA SER A 279 -3.80 -16.18 12.38
C SER A 279 -3.66 -16.59 13.84
#